data_fe696b0c8f04e62b82ca600bfd3f6159
#
_entry.id   fe696b0c8f04e62b82ca600bfd3f6159
#
_cell.length_a   1.000
_cell.length_b   1.000
_cell.length_c   1.000
_cell.angle_alpha   90.00
_cell.angle_beta   90.00
_cell.angle_gamma   90.00
#
_symmetry.space_group_name_H-M   'P 1'
#
loop_
_entity.id
_entity.type
_entity.pdbx_description
1 polymer ?
#
loop_
_entity_poly.entity_id
_entity_poly.type
_entity_poly.pdbx_seq_one_letter_code
_entity_poly.pdbx_strand_id
1 'polypeptide(L)'
;RVSTDSGSRRRKFLPSKGSCDRTAGELIQALSRCNGDIGAVLGDYNPDCGAWIRFNPLDGNGVKDENVTDYRYALVESDSVPIEKQNAILRKLELPIAMLVYSGGKSLHAIVRVDAADYSEYRKRVDYLFGVCEKNGLHPDGANRNPSRLSRMPGVTRGGRKQFIVDSNIGKRNFNEWKEWIEGVNDDLPDVMNLSEVWDNLPDLSPCLIDGVLRQGHKMLLAGPSKAGKSFALIELCIAIAEGREWMGFKCTQGKVMYINLELDRASCLHRFRDVYNALGWTPDH
;
A
#
# COMPACT_ATOMS: atom_id res chain seq x y z
N ARG A 1 -23.72 27.85 0.36
CA ARG A 1 -23.00 29.03 -0.19
C ARG A 1 -22.30 28.64 -1.47
N VAL A 2 -22.40 29.47 -2.50
CA VAL A 2 -21.60 29.39 -3.71
C VAL A 2 -20.32 30.19 -3.46
N SER A 3 -19.17 29.56 -3.35
CA SER A 3 -17.92 30.28 -3.41
C SER A 3 -17.50 30.39 -4.87
N THR A 4 -17.39 31.58 -5.40
CA THR A 4 -16.78 31.86 -6.68
C THR A 4 -15.27 32.05 -6.44
N ASP A 5 -14.49 31.04 -6.78
CA ASP A 5 -13.07 31.19 -6.92
C ASP A 5 -12.79 31.86 -8.26
N SER A 6 -12.11 33.01 -8.25
CA SER A 6 -11.95 33.93 -9.37
C SER A 6 -11.07 33.45 -10.54
N GLY A 7 -10.78 32.16 -10.62
CA GLY A 7 -9.95 31.55 -11.67
C GLY A 7 -10.54 30.35 -12.41
N SER A 8 -11.66 29.80 -11.97
CA SER A 8 -12.26 28.59 -12.59
C SER A 8 -13.70 28.86 -13.02
N ARG A 9 -14.03 28.66 -14.30
CA ARG A 9 -15.40 28.77 -14.87
C ARG A 9 -16.40 27.72 -14.35
N ARG A 10 -16.06 26.88 -13.35
CA ARG A 10 -16.94 25.86 -12.76
C ARG A 10 -17.37 26.29 -11.36
N ARG A 11 -18.68 26.48 -11.17
CA ARG A 11 -19.27 26.68 -9.83
C ARG A 11 -19.00 25.45 -8.97
N LYS A 12 -18.28 25.61 -7.86
CA LYS A 12 -18.02 24.57 -6.86
C LYS A 12 -19.11 24.65 -5.79
N PHE A 13 -19.93 23.60 -5.70
CA PHE A 13 -20.96 23.50 -4.67
C PHE A 13 -20.39 22.82 -3.42
N LEU A 14 -20.59 23.45 -2.27
CA LEU A 14 -20.16 22.94 -0.97
C LEU A 14 -21.40 22.69 -0.07
N PRO A 15 -21.39 21.63 0.75
CA PRO A 15 -22.47 21.40 1.73
C PRO A 15 -22.47 22.54 2.73
N SER A 16 -23.64 23.20 2.91
CA SER A 16 -23.78 24.40 3.74
C SER A 16 -24.83 24.28 4.83
N LYS A 17 -25.70 23.26 4.73
CA LYS A 17 -26.73 22.96 5.72
C LYS A 17 -26.75 21.46 5.97
N GLY A 18 -26.97 21.04 7.19
CA GLY A 18 -27.10 19.64 7.58
C GLY A 18 -27.56 19.57 9.04
N SER A 19 -28.05 18.40 9.43
CA SER A 19 -28.43 18.05 10.78
C SER A 19 -27.53 16.91 11.26
N CYS A 20 -27.20 16.89 12.54
CA CYS A 20 -26.40 15.86 13.20
C CYS A 20 -27.00 15.41 14.54
N ASP A 21 -28.27 15.71 14.74
CA ASP A 21 -29.04 15.59 15.98
C ASP A 21 -29.94 14.35 16.07
N ARG A 22 -30.00 13.53 14.99
CA ARG A 22 -30.78 12.29 14.95
C ARG A 22 -29.90 11.06 15.10
N THR A 23 -30.42 10.09 15.85
CA THR A 23 -29.81 8.75 15.92
C THR A 23 -30.03 7.97 14.64
N ALA A 24 -29.20 6.96 14.40
CA ALA A 24 -29.38 6.07 13.26
C ALA A 24 -30.75 5.36 13.27
N GLY A 25 -31.25 4.97 14.46
CA GLY A 25 -32.56 4.33 14.61
C GLY A 25 -33.70 5.23 14.19
N GLU A 26 -33.72 6.49 14.60
CA GLU A 26 -34.71 7.49 14.21
C GLU A 26 -34.68 7.75 12.70
N LEU A 27 -33.49 7.85 12.09
CA LEU A 27 -33.33 8.03 10.65
C LEU A 27 -33.87 6.83 9.86
N ILE A 28 -33.51 5.61 10.27
CA ILE A 28 -33.99 4.38 9.64
C ILE A 28 -35.49 4.29 9.70
N GLN A 29 -36.10 4.57 10.86
CA GLN A 29 -37.54 4.55 11.03
C GLN A 29 -38.25 5.61 10.17
N ALA A 30 -37.73 6.83 10.11
CA ALA A 30 -38.30 7.89 9.29
C ALA A 30 -38.17 7.58 7.80
N LEU A 31 -37.01 7.11 7.34
CA LEU A 31 -36.76 6.74 5.94
C LEU A 31 -37.62 5.54 5.48
N SER A 32 -37.85 4.55 6.36
CA SER A 32 -38.71 3.42 6.01
C SER A 32 -40.21 3.81 5.85
N ARG A 33 -40.62 4.94 6.41
CA ARG A 33 -42.03 5.45 6.34
C ARG A 33 -42.23 6.54 5.30
N CYS A 34 -41.17 7.06 4.67
CA CYS A 34 -41.29 8.22 3.78
C CYS A 34 -41.81 7.91 2.37
N ASN A 35 -42.12 6.63 2.04
CA ASN A 35 -42.59 6.20 0.72
C ASN A 35 -41.76 6.73 -0.46
N GLY A 36 -40.44 6.87 -0.28
CA GLY A 36 -39.54 7.38 -1.28
C GLY A 36 -39.34 8.91 -1.26
N ASP A 37 -40.09 9.65 -0.47
CA ASP A 37 -39.89 11.09 -0.27
C ASP A 37 -38.80 11.34 0.77
N ILE A 38 -37.55 11.21 0.30
CA ILE A 38 -36.35 11.42 1.13
C ILE A 38 -36.30 12.87 1.64
N GLY A 39 -36.79 13.83 0.85
CA GLY A 39 -36.81 15.24 1.21
C GLY A 39 -37.66 15.53 2.46
N ALA A 40 -38.78 14.84 2.65
CA ALA A 40 -39.61 14.95 3.85
C ALA A 40 -38.86 14.54 5.14
N VAL A 41 -37.87 13.65 5.04
CA VAL A 41 -37.08 13.17 6.19
C VAL A 41 -35.80 13.97 6.40
N LEU A 42 -35.09 14.24 5.34
CA LEU A 42 -33.72 14.80 5.38
C LEU A 42 -33.69 16.30 5.01
N GLY A 43 -34.82 16.86 4.64
CA GLY A 43 -34.94 18.22 4.12
C GLY A 43 -34.65 18.29 2.62
N ASP A 44 -35.03 19.43 2.04
CA ASP A 44 -34.86 19.70 0.62
C ASP A 44 -33.40 19.85 0.25
N TYR A 45 -33.02 19.35 -0.92
CA TYR A 45 -31.72 19.53 -1.49
C TYR A 45 -31.81 20.18 -2.88
N ASN A 46 -30.74 20.85 -3.30
CA ASN A 46 -30.63 21.40 -4.64
C ASN A 46 -30.25 20.28 -5.62
N PRO A 47 -31.08 19.93 -6.64
CA PRO A 47 -30.78 18.86 -7.59
C PRO A 47 -29.54 19.08 -8.45
N ASP A 48 -29.07 20.32 -8.62
CA ASP A 48 -27.84 20.61 -9.34
C ASP A 48 -26.61 20.24 -8.50
N CYS A 49 -26.74 20.30 -7.17
CA CYS A 49 -25.65 20.03 -6.22
C CYS A 49 -25.61 18.58 -5.75
N GLY A 50 -26.78 17.94 -5.65
CA GLY A 50 -26.95 16.68 -4.94
C GLY A 50 -26.89 16.85 -3.42
N ALA A 51 -26.81 15.74 -2.71
CA ALA A 51 -26.67 15.71 -1.27
C ALA A 51 -25.46 14.89 -0.80
N TRP A 52 -25.09 15.05 0.46
CA TRP A 52 -24.00 14.36 1.11
C TRP A 52 -24.44 13.75 2.42
N ILE A 53 -23.77 12.70 2.82
CA ILE A 53 -23.97 12.01 4.08
C ILE A 53 -22.63 11.77 4.77
N ARG A 54 -22.60 11.85 6.10
CA ARG A 54 -21.51 11.34 6.93
C ARG A 54 -21.77 9.87 7.24
N PHE A 55 -20.70 9.11 7.29
CA PHE A 55 -20.78 7.66 7.48
C PHE A 55 -20.15 7.22 8.83
N ASN A 56 -19.42 8.10 9.53
CA ASN A 56 -19.03 7.89 10.92
C ASN A 56 -19.95 8.68 11.86
N PRO A 57 -20.30 8.13 13.05
CA PRO A 57 -21.17 8.79 14.01
C PRO A 57 -20.49 10.02 14.63
N LEU A 58 -21.32 10.97 15.01
CA LEU A 58 -20.94 12.23 15.65
C LEU A 58 -21.60 12.34 17.03
N ASP A 59 -21.01 13.17 17.91
CA ASP A 59 -21.49 13.46 19.25
C ASP A 59 -22.73 14.39 19.33
N GLY A 60 -23.20 14.89 18.17
CA GLY A 60 -24.32 15.84 18.09
C GLY A 60 -23.93 17.29 18.33
N ASN A 61 -22.71 17.59 18.79
CA ASN A 61 -22.26 18.96 19.11
C ASN A 61 -21.60 19.68 17.93
N GLY A 62 -21.27 18.95 16.88
CA GLY A 62 -20.59 19.52 15.72
C GLY A 62 -20.37 18.50 14.60
N VAL A 63 -19.56 18.92 13.62
CA VAL A 63 -19.37 18.16 12.37
C VAL A 63 -17.89 18.05 11.98
N LYS A 64 -16.98 18.36 12.89
CA LYS A 64 -15.55 18.28 12.69
C LYS A 64 -15.00 16.91 13.12
N ASP A 65 -13.71 16.68 12.92
CA ASP A 65 -13.05 15.42 13.31
C ASP A 65 -13.11 15.17 14.82
N GLU A 66 -13.07 16.22 15.62
CA GLU A 66 -13.19 16.18 17.09
C GLU A 66 -14.58 15.72 17.57
N ASN A 67 -15.60 15.82 16.71
CA ASN A 67 -16.96 15.37 17.02
C ASN A 67 -17.24 13.92 16.61
N VAL A 68 -16.30 13.25 15.95
CA VAL A 68 -16.44 11.84 15.57
C VAL A 68 -16.23 10.96 16.79
N THR A 69 -17.25 10.13 17.09
CA THR A 69 -17.26 9.28 18.29
C THR A 69 -16.81 7.84 18.01
N ASP A 70 -16.82 7.43 16.74
CA ASP A 70 -16.52 6.05 16.36
C ASP A 70 -15.87 6.04 14.97
N TYR A 71 -14.75 5.38 14.85
CA TYR A 71 -13.87 5.39 13.67
C TYR A 71 -14.05 4.13 12.81
N ARG A 72 -15.28 3.91 12.30
CA ARG A 72 -15.66 2.69 11.57
C ARG A 72 -15.22 2.67 10.13
N TYR A 73 -15.31 3.81 9.45
CA TYR A 73 -15.21 3.85 7.99
C TYR A 73 -14.26 4.95 7.51
N ALA A 74 -13.60 4.69 6.37
CA ALA A 74 -12.86 5.66 5.60
C ALA A 74 -13.45 5.80 4.19
N LEU A 75 -13.28 6.96 3.56
CA LEU A 75 -13.67 7.20 2.18
C LEU A 75 -12.48 7.03 1.24
N VAL A 76 -12.59 6.11 0.30
CA VAL A 76 -11.69 5.98 -0.83
C VAL A 76 -12.43 6.45 -2.08
N GLU A 77 -11.92 7.49 -2.71
CA GLU A 77 -12.42 8.01 -3.99
C GLU A 77 -11.28 8.60 -4.81
N SER A 78 -11.41 8.65 -6.12
CA SER A 78 -10.44 9.25 -7.02
C SER A 78 -11.14 10.02 -8.14
N ASP A 79 -10.73 11.26 -8.37
CA ASP A 79 -11.21 12.09 -9.48
C ASP A 79 -10.34 11.97 -10.74
N SER A 80 -9.17 11.31 -10.65
CA SER A 80 -8.16 11.22 -11.72
C SER A 80 -8.22 9.93 -12.54
N VAL A 81 -8.88 8.89 -12.01
CA VAL A 81 -8.97 7.57 -12.65
C VAL A 81 -10.37 7.37 -13.24
N PRO A 82 -10.54 6.84 -14.47
CA PRO A 82 -11.85 6.51 -15.05
C PRO A 82 -12.65 5.55 -14.17
N ILE A 83 -13.98 5.70 -14.13
CA ILE A 83 -14.87 4.96 -13.21
C ILE A 83 -14.75 3.45 -13.37
N GLU A 84 -14.68 2.95 -14.60
CA GLU A 84 -14.55 1.53 -14.90
C GLU A 84 -13.25 0.96 -14.30
N LYS A 85 -12.16 1.73 -14.41
CA LYS A 85 -10.87 1.38 -13.82
C LYS A 85 -10.90 1.48 -12.30
N GLN A 86 -11.56 2.50 -11.73
CA GLN A 86 -11.78 2.59 -10.28
C GLN A 86 -12.46 1.32 -9.77
N ASN A 87 -13.59 0.93 -10.39
CA ASN A 87 -14.34 -0.27 -9.99
C ASN A 87 -13.50 -1.55 -10.09
N ALA A 88 -12.74 -1.71 -11.17
CA ALA A 88 -11.86 -2.86 -11.37
C ALA A 88 -10.77 -2.97 -10.29
N ILE A 89 -10.11 -1.84 -9.96
CA ILE A 89 -9.05 -1.81 -8.94
C ILE A 89 -9.65 -2.08 -7.56
N LEU A 90 -10.75 -1.42 -7.19
CA LEU A 90 -11.40 -1.60 -5.89
C LEU A 90 -11.78 -3.06 -5.63
N ARG A 91 -12.29 -3.75 -6.66
CA ARG A 91 -12.64 -5.17 -6.56
C ARG A 91 -11.41 -6.08 -6.55
N LYS A 92 -10.42 -5.80 -7.39
CA LYS A 92 -9.14 -6.57 -7.41
C LYS A 92 -8.43 -6.51 -6.06
N LEU A 93 -8.48 -5.37 -5.38
CA LEU A 93 -7.87 -5.19 -4.07
C LEU A 93 -8.66 -5.83 -2.92
N GLU A 94 -9.82 -6.44 -3.18
CA GLU A 94 -10.66 -7.07 -2.15
C GLU A 94 -10.90 -6.18 -0.92
N LEU A 95 -10.96 -4.83 -1.13
CA LEU A 95 -11.16 -3.88 -0.05
C LEU A 95 -12.42 -4.22 0.74
N PRO A 96 -12.43 -4.09 2.07
CA PRO A 96 -13.59 -4.38 2.91
C PRO A 96 -14.64 -3.26 2.78
N ILE A 97 -15.24 -3.14 1.60
CA ILE A 97 -16.18 -2.07 1.26
C ILE A 97 -17.55 -2.37 1.86
N ALA A 98 -18.01 -1.50 2.74
CA ALA A 98 -19.37 -1.55 3.26
C ALA A 98 -20.39 -1.10 2.22
N MET A 99 -20.08 -0.05 1.47
CA MET A 99 -20.95 0.52 0.46
C MET A 99 -20.12 1.19 -0.65
N LEU A 100 -20.48 0.91 -1.90
CA LEU A 100 -19.92 1.55 -3.09
C LEU A 100 -20.99 2.43 -3.74
N VAL A 101 -20.74 3.74 -3.80
CA VAL A 101 -21.72 4.73 -4.27
C VAL A 101 -21.21 5.43 -5.52
N TYR A 102 -22.03 5.49 -6.57
CA TYR A 102 -21.78 6.38 -7.70
C TYR A 102 -22.08 7.82 -7.33
N SER A 103 -21.12 8.71 -7.48
CA SER A 103 -21.20 10.11 -7.03
C SER A 103 -22.09 11.02 -7.89
N GLY A 104 -22.67 10.50 -8.97
CA GLY A 104 -23.35 11.33 -9.98
C GLY A 104 -22.39 12.16 -10.83
N GLY A 105 -21.10 11.85 -10.84
CA GLY A 105 -20.06 12.61 -11.51
C GLY A 105 -18.94 11.73 -12.10
N LYS A 106 -17.75 11.87 -11.58
CA LYS A 106 -16.52 11.24 -12.10
C LYS A 106 -16.01 10.08 -11.26
N SER A 107 -16.52 9.90 -10.03
CA SER A 107 -15.93 9.00 -9.07
C SER A 107 -16.93 8.03 -8.47
N LEU A 108 -16.38 6.90 -8.02
CA LEU A 108 -17.01 5.99 -7.09
C LEU A 108 -16.54 6.35 -5.67
N HIS A 109 -17.44 6.39 -4.73
CA HIS A 109 -17.17 6.56 -3.31
C HIS A 109 -17.22 5.19 -2.64
N ALA A 110 -16.06 4.62 -2.34
CA ALA A 110 -15.97 3.39 -1.58
C ALA A 110 -15.89 3.73 -0.08
N ILE A 111 -16.89 3.33 0.67
CA ILE A 111 -16.94 3.44 2.13
C ILE A 111 -16.34 2.15 2.67
N VAL A 112 -15.08 2.22 3.13
CA VAL A 112 -14.26 1.08 3.51
C VAL A 112 -14.26 0.93 5.03
N ARG A 113 -14.49 -0.29 5.53
CA ARG A 113 -14.38 -0.61 6.95
C ARG A 113 -12.94 -0.49 7.41
N VAL A 114 -12.70 0.31 8.44
CA VAL A 114 -11.39 0.44 9.08
C VAL A 114 -11.45 0.06 10.56
N ASP A 115 -12.61 0.19 11.21
CA ASP A 115 -12.93 -0.28 12.57
C ASP A 115 -11.78 -0.02 13.58
N ALA A 116 -11.30 1.23 13.62
CA ALA A 116 -10.20 1.63 14.47
C ALA A 116 -10.72 2.00 15.88
N ALA A 117 -9.93 1.68 16.91
CA ALA A 117 -10.29 1.93 18.29
C ALA A 117 -10.19 3.42 18.67
N ASP A 118 -9.29 4.16 18.02
CA ASP A 118 -9.06 5.57 18.27
C ASP A 118 -8.61 6.32 17.00
N TYR A 119 -8.44 7.64 17.12
CA TYR A 119 -8.00 8.49 16.01
C TYR A 119 -6.59 8.15 15.51
N SER A 120 -5.67 7.78 16.38
CA SER A 120 -4.29 7.45 16.00
C SER A 120 -4.26 6.17 15.15
N GLU A 121 -5.01 5.16 15.57
CA GLU A 121 -5.15 3.91 14.82
C GLU A 121 -5.89 4.16 13.50
N TYR A 122 -6.94 4.97 13.51
CA TYR A 122 -7.66 5.37 12.30
C TYR A 122 -6.70 5.95 11.24
N ARG A 123 -5.85 6.91 11.64
CA ARG A 123 -4.88 7.52 10.74
C ARG A 123 -3.90 6.49 10.16
N LYS A 124 -3.37 5.60 10.98
CA LYS A 124 -2.47 4.53 10.53
C LYS A 124 -3.14 3.59 9.53
N ARG A 125 -4.38 3.17 9.81
CA ARG A 125 -5.15 2.28 8.93
C ARG A 125 -5.49 2.96 7.60
N VAL A 126 -5.88 4.22 7.63
CA VAL A 126 -6.20 4.99 6.41
C VAL A 126 -4.95 5.27 5.58
N ASP A 127 -3.82 5.63 6.20
CA ASP A 127 -2.56 5.85 5.47
C ASP A 127 -2.06 4.55 4.83
N TYR A 128 -2.18 3.41 5.50
CA TYR A 128 -1.88 2.09 4.92
C TYR A 128 -2.79 1.77 3.74
N LEU A 129 -4.11 1.93 3.92
CA LEU A 129 -5.12 1.71 2.87
C LEU A 129 -4.83 2.56 1.62
N PHE A 130 -4.54 3.84 1.80
CA PHE A 130 -4.24 4.75 0.70
C PHE A 130 -2.94 4.37 0.00
N GLY A 131 -1.91 3.99 0.75
CA GLY A 131 -0.65 3.50 0.19
C GLY A 131 -0.83 2.25 -0.69
N VAL A 132 -1.67 1.31 -0.28
CA VAL A 132 -2.02 0.13 -1.10
C VAL A 132 -2.77 0.55 -2.37
N CYS A 133 -3.75 1.45 -2.24
CA CYS A 133 -4.49 1.97 -3.40
C CYS A 133 -3.57 2.65 -4.42
N GLU A 134 -2.67 3.53 -3.95
CA GLU A 134 -1.71 4.25 -4.78
C GLU A 134 -0.77 3.32 -5.55
N LYS A 135 -0.20 2.31 -4.87
CA LYS A 135 0.65 1.28 -5.49
C LYS A 135 -0.06 0.50 -6.60
N ASN A 136 -1.39 0.39 -6.52
CA ASN A 136 -2.21 -0.31 -7.50
C ASN A 136 -2.88 0.62 -8.54
N GLY A 137 -2.46 1.89 -8.61
CA GLY A 137 -2.89 2.85 -9.63
C GLY A 137 -4.26 3.48 -9.37
N LEU A 138 -4.80 3.36 -8.17
CA LEU A 138 -5.91 4.17 -7.69
C LEU A 138 -5.33 5.29 -6.83
N HIS A 139 -5.50 6.53 -7.25
CA HIS A 139 -4.97 7.71 -6.55
C HIS A 139 -6.08 8.36 -5.69
N PRO A 140 -6.24 7.98 -4.42
CA PRO A 140 -7.28 8.54 -3.56
C PRO A 140 -7.05 10.03 -3.29
N ASP A 141 -8.14 10.81 -3.19
CA ASP A 141 -8.03 12.20 -2.75
C ASP A 141 -7.52 12.26 -1.30
N GLY A 142 -6.33 12.84 -1.14
CA GLY A 142 -5.67 12.98 0.16
C GLY A 142 -6.51 13.72 1.22
N ALA A 143 -7.48 14.54 0.80
CA ALA A 143 -8.42 15.20 1.69
C ALA A 143 -9.40 14.24 2.39
N ASN A 144 -9.51 12.99 1.94
CA ASN A 144 -10.39 11.97 2.52
C ASN A 144 -9.77 11.23 3.72
N ARG A 145 -8.59 11.63 4.18
CA ARG A 145 -7.93 11.03 5.37
C ARG A 145 -8.59 11.38 6.70
N ASN A 146 -9.52 12.30 6.74
CA ASN A 146 -10.20 12.71 7.96
C ASN A 146 -11.48 11.89 8.22
N PRO A 147 -11.79 11.53 9.48
CA PRO A 147 -12.93 10.68 9.82
C PRO A 147 -14.29 11.38 9.69
N SER A 148 -14.34 12.70 9.72
CA SER A 148 -15.57 13.48 9.52
C SER A 148 -15.96 13.69 8.07
N ARG A 149 -15.34 12.97 7.14
CA ARG A 149 -15.52 13.14 5.70
C ARG A 149 -16.97 12.85 5.27
N LEU A 150 -17.38 13.55 4.23
CA LEU A 150 -18.69 13.39 3.59
C LEU A 150 -18.58 12.53 2.35
N SER A 151 -19.44 11.53 2.23
CA SER A 151 -19.71 10.80 0.99
C SER A 151 -20.93 11.38 0.27
N ARG A 152 -21.10 11.04 -0.99
CA ARG A 152 -22.33 11.34 -1.73
C ARG A 152 -23.48 10.48 -1.22
N MET A 153 -24.64 11.10 -1.05
CA MET A 153 -25.82 10.42 -0.58
C MET A 153 -26.53 9.70 -1.73
N PRO A 154 -26.75 8.38 -1.66
CA PRO A 154 -27.53 7.68 -2.67
C PRO A 154 -29.01 8.06 -2.61
N GLY A 155 -29.74 7.90 -3.73
CA GLY A 155 -31.16 8.18 -3.84
C GLY A 155 -31.53 9.58 -4.34
N VAL A 156 -30.55 10.51 -4.41
CA VAL A 156 -30.72 11.89 -4.86
C VAL A 156 -30.14 12.15 -6.24
N THR A 157 -30.51 13.25 -6.88
CA THR A 157 -30.02 13.67 -8.20
C THR A 157 -28.98 14.76 -8.04
N ARG A 158 -27.97 14.77 -8.91
CA ARG A 158 -26.92 15.77 -9.03
C ARG A 158 -26.73 16.16 -10.50
N GLY A 159 -27.11 17.38 -10.87
CA GLY A 159 -26.93 17.85 -12.25
C GLY A 159 -27.53 16.91 -13.31
N GLY A 160 -28.75 16.43 -13.09
CA GLY A 160 -29.44 15.49 -13.95
C GLY A 160 -29.01 14.02 -13.83
N ARG A 161 -27.99 13.68 -13.02
CA ARG A 161 -27.51 12.31 -12.82
C ARG A 161 -27.86 11.81 -11.42
N LYS A 162 -28.37 10.59 -11.34
CA LYS A 162 -28.74 9.98 -10.05
C LYS A 162 -27.50 9.49 -9.31
N GLN A 163 -27.40 9.81 -8.02
CA GLN A 163 -26.46 9.19 -7.08
C GLN A 163 -27.08 7.89 -6.57
N PHE A 164 -26.39 6.78 -6.64
CA PHE A 164 -26.98 5.49 -6.27
C PHE A 164 -25.91 4.53 -5.73
N ILE A 165 -26.37 3.52 -4.98
CA ILE A 165 -25.54 2.43 -4.50
C ILE A 165 -25.26 1.51 -5.69
N VAL A 166 -23.97 1.35 -6.01
CA VAL A 166 -23.50 0.42 -7.05
C VAL A 166 -23.48 -0.99 -6.49
N ASP A 167 -23.00 -1.14 -5.25
CA ASP A 167 -22.83 -2.43 -4.58
C ASP A 167 -22.64 -2.24 -3.07
N SER A 168 -22.77 -3.31 -2.29
CA SER A 168 -22.54 -3.28 -0.85
C SER A 168 -21.91 -4.59 -0.35
N ASN A 169 -21.14 -4.50 0.73
CA ASN A 169 -20.49 -5.65 1.37
C ASN A 169 -19.63 -6.47 0.40
N ILE A 170 -18.77 -5.80 -0.35
CA ILE A 170 -17.81 -6.40 -1.27
C ILE A 170 -16.41 -6.52 -0.63
N GLY A 171 -15.63 -7.48 -1.13
CA GLY A 171 -14.29 -7.76 -0.64
C GLY A 171 -14.27 -8.47 0.71
N LYS A 172 -13.21 -8.26 1.46
CA LYS A 172 -13.04 -8.88 2.78
C LYS A 172 -14.03 -8.31 3.80
N ARG A 173 -14.30 -9.05 4.88
CA ARG A 173 -15.33 -8.67 5.85
C ARG A 173 -14.93 -7.48 6.72
N ASN A 174 -13.63 -7.37 7.06
CA ASN A 174 -13.08 -6.33 7.92
C ASN A 174 -11.64 -5.97 7.52
N PHE A 175 -11.11 -4.90 8.14
CA PHE A 175 -9.78 -4.39 7.85
C PHE A 175 -8.66 -5.38 8.14
N ASN A 176 -8.73 -6.15 9.22
CA ASN A 176 -7.66 -7.06 9.61
C ASN A 176 -7.58 -8.24 8.64
N GLU A 177 -8.72 -8.85 8.29
CA GLU A 177 -8.79 -9.91 7.28
C GLU A 177 -8.26 -9.41 5.91
N TRP A 178 -8.59 -8.18 5.55
CA TRP A 178 -8.09 -7.58 4.33
C TRP A 178 -6.57 -7.34 4.38
N LYS A 179 -6.08 -6.83 5.51
CA LYS A 179 -4.66 -6.55 5.69
C LYS A 179 -3.83 -7.83 5.60
N GLU A 180 -4.23 -8.90 6.29
CA GLU A 180 -3.59 -10.21 6.21
C GLU A 180 -3.58 -10.74 4.78
N TRP A 181 -4.72 -10.63 4.08
CA TRP A 181 -4.82 -11.08 2.70
C TRP A 181 -3.93 -10.29 1.75
N ILE A 182 -3.93 -8.94 1.81
CA ILE A 182 -3.16 -8.10 0.89
C ILE A 182 -1.65 -8.20 1.17
N GLU A 183 -1.25 -8.40 2.41
CA GLU A 183 0.14 -8.68 2.78
C GLU A 183 0.56 -10.05 2.24
N GLY A 184 -0.28 -11.08 2.35
CA GLY A 184 -0.02 -12.40 1.80
C GLY A 184 0.02 -12.44 0.25
N VAL A 185 -0.81 -11.66 -0.43
CA VAL A 185 -0.79 -11.54 -1.90
C VAL A 185 0.45 -10.78 -2.40
N ASN A 186 0.94 -9.81 -1.61
CA ASN A 186 2.14 -9.04 -1.93
C ASN A 186 3.43 -9.67 -1.36
N ASP A 187 3.32 -10.72 -0.58
CA ASP A 187 4.46 -11.50 -0.13
C ASP A 187 4.92 -12.36 -1.32
N ASP A 188 6.10 -12.05 -1.87
CA ASP A 188 6.80 -12.88 -2.84
C ASP A 188 7.30 -14.17 -2.17
N LEU A 189 6.39 -14.89 -1.51
CA LEU A 189 6.70 -16.22 -1.02
C LEU A 189 6.95 -17.11 -2.24
N PRO A 190 8.04 -17.88 -2.24
CA PRO A 190 8.29 -18.82 -3.30
C PRO A 190 7.12 -19.82 -3.39
N ASP A 191 6.78 -20.22 -4.60
CA ASP A 191 5.73 -21.20 -4.85
C ASP A 191 5.95 -22.44 -3.98
N VAL A 192 4.88 -22.88 -3.32
CA VAL A 192 4.91 -24.13 -2.56
C VAL A 192 4.98 -25.28 -3.56
N MET A 193 6.14 -25.93 -3.63
CA MET A 193 6.33 -27.11 -4.47
C MET A 193 6.21 -28.39 -3.66
N ASN A 194 5.51 -29.37 -4.23
CA ASN A 194 5.51 -30.72 -3.70
C ASN A 194 6.77 -31.45 -4.21
N LEU A 195 7.63 -31.89 -3.31
CA LEU A 195 8.90 -32.53 -3.65
C LEU A 195 8.71 -33.78 -4.54
N SER A 196 7.61 -34.52 -4.36
CA SER A 196 7.29 -35.69 -5.19
C SER A 196 7.03 -35.35 -6.66
N GLU A 197 6.56 -34.14 -6.97
CA GLU A 197 6.26 -33.69 -8.33
C GLU A 197 7.51 -33.32 -9.12
N VAL A 198 8.56 -32.92 -8.42
CA VAL A 198 9.84 -32.46 -9.02
C VAL A 198 10.96 -33.46 -8.84
N TRP A 199 10.71 -34.58 -8.15
CA TRP A 199 11.74 -35.56 -7.78
C TRP A 199 12.55 -36.10 -8.97
N ASP A 200 11.87 -36.39 -10.07
CA ASP A 200 12.49 -36.95 -11.28
C ASP A 200 13.01 -35.86 -12.26
N ASN A 201 12.70 -34.59 -11.97
CA ASN A 201 13.07 -33.42 -12.78
C ASN A 201 13.52 -32.25 -11.89
N LEU A 202 14.55 -32.46 -11.09
CA LEU A 202 15.12 -31.40 -10.27
C LEU A 202 15.73 -30.30 -11.17
N PRO A 203 15.52 -29.03 -10.85
CA PRO A 203 16.16 -27.93 -11.58
C PRO A 203 17.68 -27.99 -11.43
N ASP A 204 18.38 -27.57 -12.47
CA ASP A 204 19.82 -27.47 -12.45
C ASP A 204 20.33 -26.56 -11.31
N LEU A 205 21.43 -26.99 -10.67
CA LEU A 205 22.04 -26.18 -9.64
C LEU A 205 22.67 -24.93 -10.27
N SER A 206 22.56 -23.79 -9.58
CA SER A 206 23.24 -22.56 -9.99
C SER A 206 24.74 -22.81 -10.17
N PRO A 207 25.41 -22.14 -11.14
CA PRO A 207 26.86 -22.28 -11.37
C PRO A 207 27.67 -22.08 -10.09
N CYS A 208 28.75 -22.85 -9.93
CA CYS A 208 29.68 -22.71 -8.81
C CYS A 208 30.50 -21.42 -8.93
N LEU A 209 30.59 -20.67 -7.86
CA LEU A 209 31.58 -19.56 -7.72
C LEU A 209 32.86 -20.02 -7.02
N ILE A 210 32.70 -20.81 -5.98
CA ILE A 210 33.78 -21.46 -5.25
C ILE A 210 33.44 -22.94 -5.20
N ASP A 211 34.24 -23.77 -5.78
CA ASP A 211 33.93 -25.20 -5.94
C ASP A 211 33.65 -25.89 -4.59
N GLY A 212 32.50 -26.54 -4.50
CA GLY A 212 32.05 -27.20 -3.28
C GLY A 212 31.66 -26.26 -2.12
N VAL A 213 31.77 -24.92 -2.25
CA VAL A 213 31.57 -23.96 -1.16
C VAL A 213 30.45 -22.98 -1.45
N LEU A 214 30.44 -22.30 -2.60
CA LEU A 214 29.52 -21.21 -2.89
C LEU A 214 29.03 -21.25 -4.35
N ARG A 215 27.73 -21.11 -4.55
CA ARG A 215 27.08 -20.99 -5.87
C ARG A 215 26.56 -19.59 -6.12
N GLN A 216 26.31 -19.24 -7.37
CA GLN A 216 25.66 -17.98 -7.75
C GLN A 216 24.29 -17.85 -7.06
N GLY A 217 23.99 -16.64 -6.55
CA GLY A 217 22.78 -16.35 -5.81
C GLY A 217 22.81 -16.77 -4.34
N HIS A 218 23.82 -17.52 -3.90
CA HIS A 218 23.95 -17.93 -2.50
C HIS A 218 24.71 -16.88 -1.66
N LYS A 219 24.56 -16.97 -0.36
CA LYS A 219 25.23 -16.10 0.63
C LYS A 219 26.21 -16.93 1.46
N MET A 220 27.35 -16.37 1.75
CA MET A 220 28.36 -16.95 2.63
C MET A 220 28.70 -15.96 3.76
N LEU A 221 28.84 -16.45 4.97
CA LEU A 221 29.27 -15.68 6.12
C LEU A 221 30.67 -16.15 6.56
N LEU A 222 31.64 -15.23 6.55
CA LEU A 222 32.97 -15.47 7.12
C LEU A 222 33.00 -14.93 8.55
N ALA A 223 32.98 -15.81 9.54
CA ALA A 223 32.97 -15.47 10.96
C ALA A 223 34.26 -15.88 11.66
N GLY A 224 34.63 -15.15 12.71
CA GLY A 224 35.82 -15.43 13.52
C GLY A 224 36.08 -14.31 14.53
N PRO A 225 36.96 -14.52 15.54
CA PRO A 225 37.26 -13.52 16.54
C PRO A 225 37.98 -12.28 15.95
N SER A 226 38.05 -11.20 16.72
CA SER A 226 38.79 -10.01 16.31
C SER A 226 40.24 -10.36 16.03
N LYS A 227 40.85 -9.73 15.03
CA LYS A 227 42.24 -9.94 14.58
C LYS A 227 42.54 -11.34 14.01
N ALA A 228 41.56 -12.17 13.72
CA ALA A 228 41.74 -13.50 13.10
C ALA A 228 42.06 -13.45 11.59
N GLY A 229 42.34 -12.29 11.00
CA GLY A 229 42.68 -12.19 9.58
C GLY A 229 41.50 -12.20 8.61
N LYS A 230 40.24 -12.11 9.07
CA LYS A 230 39.03 -12.18 8.22
C LYS A 230 39.04 -11.24 7.02
N SER A 231 39.49 -9.99 7.21
CA SER A 231 39.55 -9.01 6.13
C SER A 231 40.60 -9.38 5.06
N PHE A 232 41.70 -9.96 5.47
CA PHE A 232 42.73 -10.48 4.53
C PHE A 232 42.19 -11.69 3.76
N ALA A 233 41.59 -12.66 4.44
CA ALA A 233 40.98 -13.82 3.81
C ALA A 233 39.83 -13.42 2.84
N LEU A 234 39.04 -12.39 3.17
CA LEU A 234 38.02 -11.86 2.27
C LEU A 234 38.63 -11.16 1.04
N ILE A 235 39.70 -10.38 1.21
CA ILE A 235 40.40 -9.74 0.11
C ILE A 235 41.04 -10.83 -0.79
N GLU A 236 41.67 -11.85 -0.23
CA GLU A 236 42.19 -13.00 -0.97
C GLU A 236 41.09 -13.70 -1.78
N LEU A 237 39.92 -13.95 -1.18
CA LEU A 237 38.77 -14.50 -1.89
C LEU A 237 38.33 -13.61 -3.07
N CYS A 238 38.21 -12.28 -2.85
CA CYS A 238 37.89 -11.35 -3.92
C CYS A 238 38.88 -11.41 -5.08
N ILE A 239 40.17 -11.44 -4.77
CA ILE A 239 41.26 -11.58 -5.75
C ILE A 239 41.18 -12.94 -6.47
N ALA A 240 40.97 -14.03 -5.74
CA ALA A 240 40.87 -15.37 -6.33
C ALA A 240 39.70 -15.49 -7.32
N ILE A 241 38.56 -14.87 -7.01
CA ILE A 241 37.41 -14.83 -7.95
C ILE A 241 37.71 -13.92 -9.14
N ALA A 242 38.28 -12.73 -8.91
CA ALA A 242 38.59 -11.80 -9.99
C ALA A 242 39.59 -12.41 -11.00
N GLU A 243 40.62 -13.10 -10.50
CA GLU A 243 41.67 -13.70 -11.33
C GLU A 243 41.37 -15.16 -11.75
N GLY A 244 40.25 -15.75 -11.33
CA GLY A 244 39.90 -17.15 -11.63
C GLY A 244 40.88 -18.15 -11.04
N ARG A 245 41.42 -17.90 -9.84
CA ARG A 245 42.41 -18.69 -9.12
C ARG A 245 41.80 -19.52 -8.01
N GLU A 246 42.63 -20.16 -7.21
CA GLU A 246 42.21 -20.92 -6.04
C GLU A 246 42.21 -20.06 -4.77
N TRP A 247 41.22 -20.25 -3.91
CA TRP A 247 41.18 -19.69 -2.57
C TRP A 247 41.19 -20.81 -1.54
N MET A 248 42.19 -20.85 -0.69
CA MET A 248 42.36 -21.91 0.32
C MET A 248 42.21 -23.35 -0.24
N GLY A 249 42.69 -23.58 -1.48
CA GLY A 249 42.59 -24.88 -2.16
C GLY A 249 41.29 -25.14 -2.90
N PHE A 250 40.34 -24.22 -2.88
CA PHE A 250 39.09 -24.32 -3.63
C PHE A 250 39.17 -23.51 -4.93
N LYS A 251 38.87 -24.14 -6.05
CA LYS A 251 38.80 -23.45 -7.35
C LYS A 251 37.74 -22.38 -7.35
N CYS A 252 38.07 -21.18 -7.81
CA CYS A 252 37.13 -20.10 -8.00
C CYS A 252 36.81 -19.90 -9.49
N THR A 253 35.55 -19.72 -9.83
CA THR A 253 35.15 -19.31 -11.18
C THR A 253 35.42 -17.81 -11.32
N GLN A 254 36.11 -17.43 -12.42
CA GLN A 254 36.39 -16.03 -12.68
C GLN A 254 35.13 -15.19 -12.84
N GLY A 255 35.11 -14.02 -12.21
CA GLY A 255 33.96 -13.10 -12.26
C GLY A 255 34.29 -11.72 -11.72
N LYS A 256 33.42 -10.75 -12.02
CA LYS A 256 33.52 -9.39 -11.48
C LYS A 256 33.22 -9.38 -10.00
N VAL A 257 34.04 -8.72 -9.20
CA VAL A 257 33.87 -8.61 -7.76
C VAL A 257 33.70 -7.15 -7.37
N MET A 258 32.69 -6.89 -6.50
CA MET A 258 32.53 -5.61 -5.83
C MET A 258 32.90 -5.76 -4.36
N TYR A 259 33.96 -5.08 -3.90
CA TYR A 259 34.34 -5.04 -2.50
C TYR A 259 33.84 -3.76 -1.84
N ILE A 260 32.95 -3.90 -0.83
CA ILE A 260 32.43 -2.77 -0.07
C ILE A 260 33.18 -2.70 1.26
N ASN A 261 33.98 -1.64 1.43
CA ASN A 261 34.76 -1.40 2.63
C ASN A 261 34.08 -0.32 3.49
N LEU A 262 33.74 -0.67 4.74
CA LEU A 262 33.08 0.23 5.70
C LEU A 262 33.97 0.59 6.90
N GLU A 263 35.17 0.01 7.02
CA GLU A 263 36.03 0.16 8.20
C GLU A 263 37.29 1.00 7.94
N LEU A 264 37.87 0.89 6.73
CA LEU A 264 39.18 1.46 6.43
C LEU A 264 39.08 2.69 5.55
N ASP A 265 40.03 3.59 5.66
CA ASP A 265 40.22 4.61 4.64
C ASP A 265 40.64 3.98 3.29
N ARG A 266 40.50 4.74 2.21
CA ARG A 266 40.74 4.28 0.85
C ARG A 266 42.21 3.79 0.67
N ALA A 267 43.20 4.54 1.20
CA ALA A 267 44.59 4.21 1.01
C ALA A 267 44.93 2.90 1.71
N SER A 268 44.57 2.76 2.98
CA SER A 268 44.76 1.53 3.76
C SER A 268 44.10 0.30 3.11
N CYS A 269 42.91 0.46 2.54
CA CYS A 269 42.21 -0.62 1.83
C CYS A 269 43.03 -1.07 0.59
N LEU A 270 43.45 -0.12 -0.26
CA LEU A 270 44.22 -0.41 -1.47
C LEU A 270 45.60 -1.03 -1.16
N HIS A 271 46.28 -0.57 -0.09
CA HIS A 271 47.51 -1.17 0.37
C HIS A 271 47.33 -2.63 0.79
N ARG A 272 46.24 -2.97 1.49
CA ARG A 272 45.92 -4.36 1.84
C ARG A 272 45.72 -5.25 0.61
N PHE A 273 45.02 -4.77 -0.41
CA PHE A 273 44.93 -5.52 -1.68
C PHE A 273 46.28 -5.78 -2.30
N ARG A 274 47.14 -4.74 -2.38
CA ARG A 274 48.48 -4.88 -2.89
C ARG A 274 49.32 -5.88 -2.08
N ASP A 275 49.22 -5.84 -0.76
CA ASP A 275 49.96 -6.72 0.13
C ASP A 275 49.54 -8.19 -0.07
N VAL A 276 48.22 -8.43 -0.27
CA VAL A 276 47.72 -9.78 -0.58
C VAL A 276 48.18 -10.25 -1.96
N TYR A 277 48.13 -9.42 -3.00
CA TYR A 277 48.64 -9.76 -4.32
C TYR A 277 50.14 -10.12 -4.25
N ASN A 278 50.93 -9.32 -3.54
CA ASN A 278 52.36 -9.56 -3.35
C ASN A 278 52.63 -10.87 -2.60
N ALA A 279 51.83 -11.15 -1.54
CA ALA A 279 51.96 -12.38 -0.77
C ALA A 279 51.64 -13.64 -1.58
N LEU A 280 50.67 -13.52 -2.52
CA LEU A 280 50.28 -14.59 -3.44
C LEU A 280 51.25 -14.72 -4.63
N GLY A 281 52.16 -13.76 -4.85
CA GLY A 281 53.01 -13.70 -6.02
C GLY A 281 52.27 -13.44 -7.33
N TRP A 282 51.13 -12.74 -7.26
CA TRP A 282 50.28 -12.44 -8.41
C TRP A 282 50.31 -10.94 -8.75
N THR A 283 49.97 -10.65 -9.98
CA THR A 283 49.75 -9.28 -10.48
C THR A 283 48.25 -9.13 -10.87
N PRO A 284 47.67 -7.96 -10.64
CA PRO A 284 46.28 -7.75 -11.04
C PRO A 284 46.16 -7.68 -12.58
N ASP A 285 45.40 -8.57 -13.18
CA ASP A 285 45.13 -8.63 -14.62
C ASP A 285 43.65 -8.24 -14.95
N HIS A 286 42.78 -8.18 -13.92
CA HIS A 286 41.35 -7.94 -14.10
C HIS A 286 40.76 -6.97 -13.09
#